data_e11679378830aea0d69b99b19db815a0
#
_entry.id   e11679378830aea0d69b99b19db815a0
#
_cell.length_a   1.000
_cell.length_b   1.000
_cell.length_c   1.000
_cell.angle_alpha   90.00
_cell.angle_beta   90.00
_cell.angle_gamma   90.00
#
_symmetry.space_group_name_H-M   'P 1'
#
loop_
_entity.id
_entity.type
_entity.pdbx_description
1 polymer ?
#
loop_
_entity_poly.entity_id
_entity_poly.type
_entity_poly.pdbx_seq_one_letter_code
_entity_poly.pdbx_strand_id
1 'polypeptide(L)'
;MPTPRDPSDLVLRHVRELSPYSPGEQPRDQNWTKLNTNENPYPPSPRVAEAVVQSVAGVRLYPDPRSSRLRQAISEHHEIGENRVFVGNGSDEILNLLVRAFCGSGRPVGMTDPGYSLYPVLAAIQNTEIIK
;
A
#
# COMPACT_ATOMS: atom_id res chain seq x y z
N MET A 1 29.54 -23.62 -22.47
CA MET A 1 28.85 -23.13 -21.27
C MET A 1 27.47 -22.67 -21.72
N PRO A 2 26.36 -22.99 -21.03
CA PRO A 2 25.06 -22.46 -21.40
C PRO A 2 25.07 -20.93 -21.26
N THR A 3 24.49 -20.26 -22.23
CA THR A 3 24.35 -18.80 -22.23
C THR A 3 23.60 -18.39 -20.95
N PRO A 4 24.06 -17.35 -20.20
CA PRO A 4 23.34 -16.87 -19.05
C PRO A 4 21.90 -16.49 -19.47
N ARG A 5 20.89 -17.02 -18.77
CA ARG A 5 19.51 -16.62 -19.01
C ARG A 5 19.34 -15.16 -18.61
N ASP A 6 18.64 -14.40 -19.44
CA ASP A 6 18.26 -13.03 -19.08
C ASP A 6 17.40 -13.09 -17.80
N PRO A 7 17.73 -12.34 -16.74
CA PRO A 7 16.90 -12.30 -15.52
C PRO A 7 15.41 -11.98 -15.78
N SER A 8 15.11 -11.25 -16.86
CA SER A 8 13.72 -10.97 -17.27
C SER A 8 12.94 -12.24 -17.63
N ASP A 9 13.61 -13.32 -18.06
CA ASP A 9 12.95 -14.59 -18.38
C ASP A 9 12.42 -15.33 -17.14
N LEU A 10 12.89 -14.94 -15.94
CA LEU A 10 12.41 -15.48 -14.67
C LEU A 10 11.13 -14.79 -14.18
N VAL A 11 10.79 -13.63 -14.75
CA VAL A 11 9.59 -12.89 -14.41
C VAL A 11 8.37 -13.53 -15.07
N LEU A 12 7.29 -13.69 -14.31
CA LEU A 12 6.02 -14.20 -14.85
C LEU A 12 5.56 -13.35 -16.04
N ARG A 13 5.03 -13.99 -17.07
CA ARG A 13 4.68 -13.31 -18.32
C ARG A 13 3.75 -12.12 -18.10
N HIS A 14 2.66 -12.29 -17.35
CA HIS A 14 1.67 -11.24 -17.07
C HIS A 14 2.28 -10.08 -16.26
N VAL A 15 3.30 -10.34 -15.44
CA VAL A 15 4.03 -9.28 -14.70
C VAL A 15 4.98 -8.51 -15.61
N ARG A 16 5.62 -9.20 -16.55
CA ARG A 16 6.51 -8.58 -17.55
C ARG A 16 5.79 -7.61 -18.47
N GLU A 17 4.53 -7.88 -18.77
CA GLU A 17 3.66 -7.07 -19.64
C GLU A 17 3.00 -5.88 -18.91
N LEU A 18 3.24 -5.72 -17.59
CA LEU A 18 2.64 -4.63 -16.81
C LEU A 18 3.23 -3.26 -17.17
N SER A 19 2.34 -2.28 -17.29
CA SER A 19 2.74 -0.88 -17.23
C SER A 19 2.91 -0.49 -15.75
N PRO A 20 4.02 0.19 -15.39
CA PRO A 20 4.22 0.63 -14.01
C PRO A 20 3.16 1.65 -13.60
N TYR A 21 2.85 1.68 -12.31
CA TYR A 21 2.03 2.73 -11.73
C TYR A 21 2.68 4.10 -11.96
N SER A 22 1.92 5.05 -12.50
CA SER A 22 2.36 6.44 -12.63
C SER A 22 1.82 7.25 -11.45
N PRO A 23 2.68 7.70 -10.54
CA PRO A 23 2.27 8.59 -9.45
C PRO A 23 1.80 9.93 -10.01
N GLY A 24 0.98 10.64 -9.25
CA GLY A 24 0.60 12.00 -9.58
C GLY A 24 1.82 12.92 -9.71
N GLU A 25 1.67 13.99 -10.48
CA GLU A 25 2.72 14.99 -10.69
C GLU A 25 3.28 15.51 -9.36
N GLN A 26 4.62 15.58 -9.25
CA GLN A 26 5.36 16.05 -8.09
C GLN A 26 6.16 17.33 -8.49
N PRO A 27 5.53 18.53 -8.49
CA PRO A 27 6.23 19.78 -8.82
C PRO A 27 7.37 20.03 -7.83
N ARG A 28 8.53 20.45 -8.33
CA ARG A 28 9.72 20.72 -7.51
C ARG A 28 9.87 22.18 -7.12
N ASP A 29 9.18 23.08 -7.81
CA ASP A 29 9.19 24.51 -7.54
C ASP A 29 8.06 24.90 -6.57
N GLN A 30 8.34 25.88 -5.70
CA GLN A 30 7.46 26.28 -4.60
C GLN A 30 6.26 27.16 -5.03
N ASN A 31 6.08 27.41 -6.34
CA ASN A 31 5.05 28.33 -6.86
C ASN A 31 3.70 27.66 -7.14
N TRP A 32 3.56 26.38 -6.85
CA TRP A 32 2.35 25.62 -7.13
C TRP A 32 1.51 25.37 -5.87
N THR A 33 0.22 25.52 -5.99
CA THR A 33 -0.70 24.99 -5.00
C THR A 33 -0.99 23.53 -5.34
N LYS A 34 -0.40 22.60 -4.58
CA LYS A 34 -0.57 21.18 -4.81
C LYS A 34 -1.92 20.70 -4.27
N LEU A 35 -2.80 20.28 -5.16
CA LEU A 35 -4.15 19.79 -4.85
C LEU A 35 -4.37 18.33 -5.29
N ASN A 36 -3.32 17.65 -5.78
CA ASN A 36 -3.37 16.26 -6.18
C ASN A 36 -2.95 15.33 -5.02
N THR A 37 -3.16 14.02 -5.19
CA THR A 37 -2.72 12.93 -4.30
C THR A 37 -3.34 12.93 -2.88
N ASN A 38 -4.35 13.78 -2.63
CA ASN A 38 -5.09 13.85 -1.36
C ASN A 38 -4.20 13.99 -0.11
N GLU A 39 -3.10 14.73 -0.23
CA GLU A 39 -2.20 14.99 0.90
C GLU A 39 -2.87 15.87 1.95
N ASN A 40 -2.61 15.57 3.21
CA ASN A 40 -3.07 16.41 4.31
C ASN A 40 -2.24 17.71 4.34
N PRO A 41 -2.85 18.91 4.26
CA PRO A 41 -2.12 20.18 4.28
C PRO A 41 -1.58 20.55 5.67
N TYR A 42 -2.01 19.87 6.72
CA TYR A 42 -1.60 20.16 8.08
C TYR A 42 -0.45 19.23 8.51
N PRO A 43 0.56 19.76 9.20
CA PRO A 43 1.63 18.93 9.78
C PRO A 43 1.07 18.03 10.90
N PRO A 44 1.78 16.93 11.23
CA PRO A 44 1.40 16.12 12.37
C PRO A 44 1.52 16.90 13.69
N SER A 45 0.79 16.45 14.71
CA SER A 45 0.92 17.00 16.06
C SER A 45 2.37 16.96 16.55
N PRO A 46 2.87 17.98 17.29
CA PRO A 46 4.20 17.95 17.89
C PRO A 46 4.47 16.70 18.74
N ARG A 47 3.44 16.14 19.38
CA ARG A 47 3.54 14.89 20.15
C ARG A 47 3.96 13.68 19.28
N VAL A 48 3.66 13.71 17.99
CA VAL A 48 4.08 12.66 17.05
C VAL A 48 5.61 12.71 16.88
N ALA A 49 6.17 13.91 16.68
CA ALA A 49 7.61 14.09 16.54
C ALA A 49 8.35 13.61 17.82
N GLU A 50 7.85 13.97 19.00
CA GLU A 50 8.39 13.52 20.28
C GLU A 50 8.37 11.99 20.40
N ALA A 51 7.27 11.35 20.08
CA ALA A 51 7.14 9.90 20.13
C ALA A 51 8.09 9.19 19.14
N VAL A 52 8.28 9.75 17.94
CA VAL A 52 9.23 9.22 16.94
C VAL A 52 10.65 9.29 17.50
N VAL A 53 11.08 10.44 18.06
CA VAL A 53 12.41 10.60 18.64
C VAL A 53 12.65 9.59 19.77
N GLN A 54 11.68 9.42 20.66
CA GLN A 54 11.78 8.43 21.75
C GLN A 54 11.88 6.99 21.24
N SER A 55 11.30 6.69 20.08
CA SER A 55 11.28 5.34 19.51
C SER A 55 12.56 4.98 18.74
N VAL A 56 13.38 5.97 18.34
CA VAL A 56 14.56 5.76 17.47
C VAL A 56 15.54 4.74 18.04
N ALA A 57 15.82 4.76 19.34
CA ALA A 57 16.74 3.81 19.97
C ALA A 57 16.29 2.35 19.84
N GLY A 58 14.97 2.13 19.69
CA GLY A 58 14.34 0.80 19.57
C GLY A 58 14.29 0.26 18.15
N VAL A 59 14.49 1.08 17.09
CA VAL A 59 14.31 0.62 15.68
C VAL A 59 15.30 -0.45 15.24
N ARG A 60 16.37 -0.69 15.99
CA ARG A 60 17.33 -1.79 15.79
C ARG A 60 16.77 -3.17 16.16
N LEU A 61 15.67 -3.21 16.86
CA LEU A 61 15.02 -4.44 17.32
C LEU A 61 13.87 -4.80 16.38
N TYR A 62 13.56 -6.09 16.30
CA TYR A 62 12.35 -6.52 15.60
C TYR A 62 11.10 -5.92 16.25
N PRO A 63 10.16 -5.39 15.44
CA PRO A 63 8.90 -4.91 15.96
C PRO A 63 8.00 -6.05 16.43
N ASP A 64 6.96 -5.74 17.21
CA ASP A 64 5.89 -6.67 17.50
C ASP A 64 5.20 -7.07 16.16
N PRO A 65 5.24 -8.37 15.78
CA PRO A 65 4.71 -8.84 14.50
C PRO A 65 3.19 -8.68 14.38
N ARG A 66 2.50 -8.43 15.48
CA ARG A 66 1.05 -8.21 15.53
C ARG A 66 0.66 -6.75 15.63
N SER A 67 1.62 -5.84 15.80
CA SER A 67 1.36 -4.41 16.06
C SER A 67 0.32 -4.21 17.18
N SER A 68 0.42 -5.01 18.26
CA SER A 68 -0.64 -5.15 19.28
C SER A 68 -1.02 -3.82 19.91
N ARG A 69 -0.05 -2.98 20.28
CA ARG A 69 -0.33 -1.65 20.85
C ARG A 69 -1.11 -0.74 19.90
N LEU A 70 -0.75 -0.75 18.61
CA LEU A 70 -1.45 0.07 17.60
C LEU A 70 -2.87 -0.47 17.36
N ARG A 71 -3.03 -1.78 17.25
CA ARG A 71 -4.33 -2.42 17.08
C ARG A 71 -5.25 -2.14 18.26
N GLN A 72 -4.73 -2.23 19.48
CA GLN A 72 -5.49 -1.88 20.68
C GLN A 72 -5.93 -0.41 20.65
N ALA A 73 -5.03 0.52 20.37
CA ALA A 73 -5.36 1.94 20.32
C ALA A 73 -6.41 2.27 19.24
N ILE A 74 -6.33 1.62 18.07
CA ILE A 74 -7.34 1.75 17.01
C ILE A 74 -8.69 1.15 17.46
N SER A 75 -8.65 -0.03 18.07
CA SER A 75 -9.83 -0.71 18.61
C SER A 75 -10.57 0.15 19.62
N GLU A 76 -9.85 0.72 20.58
CA GLU A 76 -10.41 1.63 21.58
C GLU A 76 -10.97 2.92 20.96
N HIS A 77 -10.22 3.53 20.04
CA HIS A 77 -10.63 4.79 19.39
C HIS A 77 -11.89 4.64 18.52
N HIS A 78 -12.04 3.51 17.84
CA HIS A 78 -13.17 3.24 16.94
C HIS A 78 -14.27 2.38 17.57
N GLU A 79 -14.13 2.00 18.84
CA GLU A 79 -15.07 1.15 19.57
C GLU A 79 -15.39 -0.19 18.85
N ILE A 80 -14.33 -0.81 18.26
CA ILE A 80 -14.43 -2.09 17.55
C ILE A 80 -13.51 -3.13 18.20
N GLY A 81 -13.78 -4.41 17.99
CA GLY A 81 -12.91 -5.47 18.51
C GLY A 81 -11.53 -5.47 17.82
N GLU A 82 -10.46 -5.75 18.55
CA GLU A 82 -9.09 -5.85 18.00
C GLU A 82 -8.97 -6.86 16.85
N ASN A 83 -9.80 -7.91 16.84
CA ASN A 83 -9.86 -8.89 15.76
C ASN A 83 -10.42 -8.33 14.45
N ARG A 84 -10.93 -7.10 14.45
CA ARG A 84 -11.41 -6.37 13.27
C ARG A 84 -10.41 -5.33 12.77
N VAL A 85 -9.23 -5.25 13.38
CA VAL A 85 -8.18 -4.30 13.01
C VAL A 85 -7.04 -5.06 12.36
N PHE A 86 -6.69 -4.64 11.15
CA PHE A 86 -5.49 -5.07 10.44
C PHE A 86 -4.61 -3.85 10.15
N VAL A 87 -3.30 -3.99 10.32
CA VAL A 87 -2.33 -2.90 10.20
C VAL A 87 -1.31 -3.22 9.11
N GLY A 88 -0.97 -2.24 8.29
CA GLY A 88 0.04 -2.34 7.23
C GLY A 88 0.70 -1.00 6.92
N ASN A 89 1.63 -0.99 5.99
CA ASN A 89 2.35 0.20 5.55
C ASN A 89 1.53 1.01 4.53
N GLY A 90 0.55 1.73 5.02
CA GLY A 90 -0.38 2.49 4.20
C GLY A 90 -1.44 1.62 3.52
N SER A 91 -2.36 2.29 2.82
CA SER A 91 -3.49 1.64 2.15
C SER A 91 -3.06 0.71 1.01
N ASP A 92 -1.97 1.03 0.32
CA ASP A 92 -1.52 0.27 -0.85
C ASP A 92 -1.09 -1.15 -0.49
N GLU A 93 -0.41 -1.34 0.66
CA GLU A 93 -0.11 -2.68 1.16
C GLU A 93 -1.38 -3.43 1.54
N ILE A 94 -2.32 -2.78 2.23
CA ILE A 94 -3.59 -3.39 2.61
C ILE A 94 -4.38 -3.82 1.37
N LEU A 95 -4.49 -2.97 0.36
CA LEU A 95 -5.17 -3.27 -0.90
C LEU A 95 -4.52 -4.45 -1.62
N ASN A 96 -3.18 -4.48 -1.68
CA ASN A 96 -2.45 -5.60 -2.26
C ASN A 96 -2.75 -6.92 -1.52
N LEU A 97 -2.73 -6.90 -0.19
CA LEU A 97 -3.03 -8.08 0.60
C LEU A 97 -4.49 -8.55 0.41
N LEU A 98 -5.45 -7.61 0.34
CA LEU A 98 -6.85 -7.93 0.07
C LEU A 98 -7.04 -8.57 -1.30
N VAL A 99 -6.45 -7.99 -2.34
CA VAL A 99 -6.54 -8.56 -3.71
C VAL A 99 -5.92 -9.94 -3.75
N ARG A 100 -4.76 -10.15 -3.11
CA ARG A 100 -4.10 -11.46 -3.04
C ARG A 100 -4.88 -12.50 -2.25
N ALA A 101 -5.59 -12.08 -1.20
CA ALA A 101 -6.34 -13.00 -0.34
C ALA A 101 -7.70 -13.39 -0.93
N PHE A 102 -8.36 -12.47 -1.65
CA PHE A 102 -9.77 -12.65 -2.03
C PHE A 102 -10.02 -12.73 -3.53
N CYS A 103 -9.08 -12.29 -4.38
CA CYS A 103 -9.24 -12.24 -5.83
C CYS A 103 -8.32 -13.25 -6.54
N GLY A 104 -8.68 -13.65 -7.76
CA GLY A 104 -7.93 -14.62 -8.55
C GLY A 104 -8.78 -15.17 -9.70
N SER A 105 -8.44 -16.35 -10.23
CA SER A 105 -9.23 -16.98 -11.31
C SER A 105 -10.69 -17.15 -10.89
N GLY A 106 -11.61 -16.56 -11.67
CA GLY A 106 -13.06 -16.57 -11.38
C GLY A 106 -13.51 -15.69 -10.20
N ARG A 107 -12.60 -14.88 -9.64
CA ARG A 107 -12.88 -13.95 -8.54
C ARG A 107 -12.31 -12.57 -8.88
N PRO A 108 -13.01 -11.78 -9.71
CA PRO A 108 -12.56 -10.49 -10.22
C PRO A 108 -12.50 -9.41 -9.12
N VAL A 109 -11.76 -8.34 -9.41
CA VAL A 109 -11.79 -7.10 -8.63
C VAL A 109 -12.90 -6.21 -9.17
N GLY A 110 -13.86 -5.83 -8.32
CA GLY A 110 -14.87 -4.81 -8.66
C GLY A 110 -14.35 -3.40 -8.32
N MET A 111 -14.50 -2.44 -9.24
CA MET A 111 -14.14 -1.04 -9.00
C MET A 111 -15.06 -0.07 -9.71
N THR A 112 -15.12 1.18 -9.22
CA THR A 112 -15.79 2.29 -9.93
C THR A 112 -14.92 2.81 -11.06
N ASP A 113 -15.54 3.41 -12.09
CA ASP A 113 -14.85 4.11 -13.17
C ASP A 113 -15.46 5.52 -13.34
N PRO A 114 -14.75 6.60 -13.03
CA PRO A 114 -13.34 6.62 -12.61
C PRO A 114 -13.11 6.05 -11.20
N GLY A 115 -11.92 5.51 -10.97
CA GLY A 115 -11.50 4.93 -9.70
C GLY A 115 -9.99 5.10 -9.45
N TYR A 116 -9.52 4.54 -8.33
CA TYR A 116 -8.10 4.61 -7.98
C TYR A 116 -7.26 3.76 -8.93
N SER A 117 -6.26 4.38 -9.55
CA SER A 117 -5.45 3.78 -10.61
C SER A 117 -4.57 2.59 -10.16
N LEU A 118 -4.43 2.37 -8.87
CA LEU A 118 -3.73 1.20 -8.33
C LEU A 118 -4.53 -0.10 -8.49
N TYR A 119 -5.86 -0.07 -8.43
CA TYR A 119 -6.67 -1.30 -8.54
C TYR A 119 -6.37 -2.12 -9.80
N PRO A 120 -6.32 -1.51 -11.02
CA PRO A 120 -5.93 -2.24 -12.21
C PRO A 120 -4.55 -2.89 -12.13
N VAL A 121 -3.58 -2.21 -11.51
CA VAL A 121 -2.23 -2.74 -11.35
C VAL A 121 -2.24 -3.96 -10.43
N LEU A 122 -2.92 -3.89 -9.29
CA LEU A 122 -3.02 -5.00 -8.34
C LEU A 122 -3.75 -6.21 -8.95
N ALA A 123 -4.84 -5.96 -9.68
CA ALA A 123 -5.56 -7.02 -10.39
C ALA A 123 -4.69 -7.71 -11.44
N ALA A 124 -3.91 -6.94 -12.20
CA ALA A 124 -3.00 -7.47 -13.21
C ALA A 124 -1.84 -8.26 -12.58
N ILE A 125 -1.27 -7.79 -11.45
CA ILE A 125 -0.26 -8.55 -10.68
C ILE A 125 -0.84 -9.90 -10.22
N GLN A 126 -2.08 -9.91 -9.76
CA GLN A 126 -2.76 -11.13 -9.31
C GLN A 126 -3.30 -11.99 -10.45
N ASN A 127 -3.16 -11.54 -11.71
CA ASN A 127 -3.70 -12.18 -12.91
C ASN A 127 -5.22 -12.46 -12.79
N THR A 128 -5.95 -11.44 -12.35
CA THR A 128 -7.41 -11.49 -12.21
C THR A 128 -8.10 -10.40 -13.03
N GLU A 129 -9.37 -10.60 -13.34
CA GLU A 129 -10.17 -9.66 -14.11
C GLU A 129 -10.62 -8.45 -13.27
N ILE A 130 -10.98 -7.36 -13.97
CA ILE A 130 -11.63 -6.19 -13.39
C ILE A 130 -13.05 -6.08 -13.91
N ILE A 131 -14.00 -5.84 -13.01
CA ILE A 131 -15.37 -5.44 -13.33
C ILE A 131 -15.52 -3.96 -12.93
N LYS A 132 -15.86 -3.11 -13.91
CA LYS A 132 -16.14 -1.68 -13.72
C LYS A 132 -17.62 -1.43 -13.48
#